data_2905d53345b7ff8dfa153cb96f0739c2
#
_entry.id   2905d53345b7ff8dfa153cb96f0739c2
#
_cell.length_a   1.000
_cell.length_b   1.000
_cell.length_c   1.000
_cell.angle_alpha   90.00
_cell.angle_beta   90.00
_cell.angle_gamma   90.00
#
_symmetry.space_group_name_H-M   'P 1'
#
loop_
_entity.id
_entity.type
_entity.pdbx_description
1 polymer ?
#
loop_
_entity_poly.entity_id
_entity_poly.type
_entity_poly.pdbx_seq_one_letter_code
_entity_poly.pdbx_strand_id
1 'polypeptide(L)'
;MRPRWPGNRGGGRHARGARTLAGHTIWAVSAAMVVICGIVVMTPTGGAVQLATRMADAVGTPPRQAPEAPPAPTDGRSFNGTPAVGALFTFSGGQLGRHFCTASVVDSPPGDLVITAAHCVSGLAPGQIAFVPGYRSGVAPYGVWLTSEVLSDRAWRTSGDPDHDVAFLVVHRTGSSDRIQDLTGGEQLGTGWSARAWVDVIGYPDGTDRPISCQNESKPLGPREMEFDCGGYTDGTSGGPFLGRVNASTGDGTVIGVIGGYEQGGDIASVSYSPGFGRAVQALYQIAITQG
;
A
#
# COMPACT_ATOMS: atom_id res chain seq x y z
N MET A 1 33.77 -33.19 19.38
CA MET A 1 34.37 -32.02 20.02
C MET A 1 33.49 -30.82 19.74
N ARG A 2 32.83 -30.28 20.76
CA ARG A 2 31.93 -29.11 20.62
C ARG A 2 32.71 -27.87 21.13
N PRO A 3 32.74 -26.72 20.44
CA PRO A 3 33.30 -25.51 21.01
C PRO A 3 32.29 -24.85 21.95
N ARG A 4 32.76 -24.52 23.14
CA ARG A 4 32.06 -23.74 24.17
C ARG A 4 32.20 -22.25 23.86
N TRP A 5 31.12 -21.51 23.97
CA TRP A 5 31.12 -20.04 23.98
C TRP A 5 31.20 -19.54 25.44
N PRO A 6 31.93 -18.49 25.74
CA PRO A 6 31.98 -17.91 27.07
C PRO A 6 30.83 -16.92 27.29
N GLY A 7 30.17 -17.11 28.44
CA GLY A 7 29.15 -16.19 28.92
C GLY A 7 29.76 -14.89 29.43
N ASN A 8 29.13 -13.78 29.12
CA ASN A 8 29.44 -12.48 29.71
C ASN A 8 28.35 -12.12 30.73
N ARG A 9 28.75 -12.05 32.01
CA ARG A 9 27.96 -11.52 33.15
C ARG A 9 28.42 -10.08 33.41
N GLY A 10 27.48 -9.19 33.53
CA GLY A 10 27.63 -7.88 34.15
C GLY A 10 26.31 -7.17 34.01
N GLY A 11 25.53 -6.95 34.99
CA GLY A 11 25.80 -6.54 36.39
C GLY A 11 25.72 -5.04 36.50
N GLY A 12 24.52 -4.54 36.91
CA GLY A 12 24.44 -3.39 37.74
C GLY A 12 23.99 -2.05 37.15
N ARG A 13 22.94 -1.50 37.49
CA ARG A 13 22.58 -0.68 38.66
C ARG A 13 21.42 0.24 38.35
N HIS A 14 20.50 0.25 39.24
CA HIS A 14 19.39 1.19 39.37
C HIS A 14 19.84 2.64 39.48
N ALA A 15 19.20 3.53 38.75
CA ALA A 15 19.11 4.94 39.13
C ALA A 15 17.65 5.36 39.17
N ARG A 16 17.17 5.64 40.40
CA ARG A 16 15.91 6.33 40.69
C ARG A 16 16.15 7.84 40.53
N GLY A 17 15.23 8.56 39.93
CA GLY A 17 15.20 10.03 39.88
C GLY A 17 13.96 10.46 39.14
N ALA A 18 13.10 10.89 39.83
CA ALA A 18 12.51 12.08 40.37
C ALA A 18 11.26 12.51 39.60
N ARG A 19 10.16 12.49 40.33
CA ARG A 19 8.86 13.05 39.97
C ARG A 19 8.98 14.58 39.80
N THR A 20 8.42 15.10 38.70
CA THR A 20 7.97 16.49 38.65
C THR A 20 6.49 16.54 38.30
N LEU A 21 5.73 17.04 39.24
CA LEU A 21 4.34 17.48 39.12
C LEU A 21 4.33 18.87 38.45
N ALA A 22 3.55 19.03 37.41
CA ALA A 22 3.03 20.32 36.93
C ALA A 22 1.91 20.00 35.96
N GLY A 23 0.71 20.41 36.08
CA GLY A 23 0.13 21.65 36.43
C GLY A 23 -1.08 21.75 35.54
N HIS A 24 -2.29 21.41 36.07
CA HIS A 24 -3.55 21.48 35.31
C HIS A 24 -3.93 22.96 35.15
N THR A 25 -3.95 23.45 33.94
CA THR A 25 -4.59 24.73 33.60
C THR A 25 -5.99 24.46 33.07
N ILE A 26 -6.97 24.74 33.91
CA ILE A 26 -8.40 24.75 33.57
C ILE A 26 -8.69 26.06 32.88
N TRP A 27 -9.12 26.04 31.64
CA TRP A 27 -9.69 27.20 30.97
C TRP A 27 -11.21 27.24 31.16
N ALA A 28 -11.67 28.16 31.97
CA ALA A 28 -13.09 28.46 32.12
C ALA A 28 -13.57 29.29 30.91
N VAL A 29 -14.56 28.76 30.19
CA VAL A 29 -15.28 29.44 29.12
C VAL A 29 -16.44 30.19 29.78
N SER A 30 -16.34 31.51 29.84
CA SER A 30 -17.44 32.40 30.28
C SER A 30 -18.41 32.58 29.12
N ALA A 31 -19.64 32.11 29.30
CA ALA A 31 -20.75 32.43 28.42
C ALA A 31 -21.31 33.81 28.77
N ALA A 32 -21.19 34.77 27.89
CA ALA A 32 -21.84 36.07 27.99
C ALA A 32 -23.26 35.97 27.42
N MET A 33 -24.25 36.10 28.31
CA MET A 33 -25.66 36.16 27.98
C MET A 33 -26.02 37.64 27.67
N VAL A 34 -26.30 37.98 26.41
CA VAL A 34 -26.81 39.30 26.03
C VAL A 34 -28.32 39.28 26.11
N VAL A 35 -28.88 39.95 27.10
CA VAL A 35 -30.33 40.22 27.21
C VAL A 35 -30.60 41.50 26.45
N ILE A 36 -31.33 41.41 25.35
CA ILE A 36 -31.86 42.60 24.64
C ILE A 36 -33.24 42.88 25.17
N CYS A 37 -33.34 43.97 25.96
CA CYS A 37 -34.60 44.53 26.45
C CYS A 37 -35.24 45.38 25.33
N GLY A 38 -36.29 44.87 24.69
CA GLY A 38 -37.06 45.65 23.72
C GLY A 38 -38.07 46.57 24.40
N ILE A 39 -37.90 47.87 24.19
CA ILE A 39 -38.87 48.90 24.62
C ILE A 39 -39.97 48.97 23.55
N VAL A 40 -41.18 48.66 23.97
CA VAL A 40 -42.40 48.86 23.15
C VAL A 40 -42.91 50.27 23.44
N VAL A 41 -42.87 51.14 22.44
CA VAL A 41 -43.55 52.44 22.46
C VAL A 41 -44.88 52.29 21.71
N MET A 42 -45.99 52.38 22.44
CA MET A 42 -47.33 52.47 21.84
C MET A 42 -47.67 53.93 21.52
N THR A 43 -47.99 54.22 20.28
CA THR A 43 -48.74 55.43 19.89
C THR A 43 -50.05 55.03 19.23
N PRO A 44 -51.18 55.62 19.64
CA PRO A 44 -52.48 55.38 19.01
C PRO A 44 -52.80 56.49 18.02
N THR A 45 -53.02 56.21 16.75
CA THR A 45 -53.92 57.01 15.91
C THR A 45 -54.36 56.19 14.69
N GLY A 46 -55.65 56.23 14.44
CA GLY A 46 -56.42 55.44 13.50
C GLY A 46 -56.16 55.75 12.03
N GLY A 47 -56.43 54.74 11.24
CA GLY A 47 -56.45 54.83 9.79
C GLY A 47 -56.67 53.44 9.20
N ALA A 48 -57.89 53.17 8.79
CA ALA A 48 -58.22 51.92 8.06
C ALA A 48 -57.51 51.96 6.72
N VAL A 49 -56.56 51.05 6.55
CA VAL A 49 -55.95 50.76 5.26
C VAL A 49 -56.19 49.30 4.93
N GLN A 50 -56.83 49.06 3.78
CA GLN A 50 -57.12 47.73 3.22
C GLN A 50 -55.86 46.90 3.13
N LEU A 51 -55.88 45.74 3.77
CA LEU A 51 -54.84 44.71 3.63
C LEU A 51 -55.03 44.02 2.28
N ALA A 52 -54.23 44.42 1.31
CA ALA A 52 -54.02 43.58 0.15
C ALA A 52 -53.03 42.45 0.59
N THR A 53 -53.55 41.26 0.84
CA THR A 53 -52.74 40.06 1.06
C THR A 53 -52.01 39.71 -0.22
N ARG A 54 -50.75 40.15 -0.33
CA ARG A 54 -49.77 39.54 -1.21
C ARG A 54 -49.30 38.27 -0.55
N MET A 55 -49.78 37.12 -1.04
CA MET A 55 -49.08 35.85 -0.81
C MET A 55 -47.75 35.95 -1.52
N ALA A 56 -46.68 36.22 -0.75
CA ALA A 56 -45.31 36.00 -1.21
C ALA A 56 -45.08 34.52 -1.14
N ASP A 57 -44.94 33.87 -2.29
CA ASP A 57 -44.46 32.52 -2.42
C ASP A 57 -43.09 32.44 -1.70
N ALA A 58 -43.12 31.81 -0.54
CA ALA A 58 -41.88 31.41 0.13
C ALA A 58 -41.25 30.27 -0.71
N VAL A 59 -40.40 30.65 -1.65
CA VAL A 59 -39.51 29.70 -2.29
C VAL A 59 -38.62 29.20 -1.18
N GLY A 60 -38.97 28.06 -0.59
CA GLY A 60 -38.17 27.36 0.41
C GLY A 60 -36.85 26.98 -0.22
N THR A 61 -35.76 27.54 0.31
CA THR A 61 -34.41 27.08 -0.02
C THR A 61 -34.38 25.57 0.27
N PRO A 62 -34.02 24.72 -0.71
CA PRO A 62 -33.95 23.30 -0.45
C PRO A 62 -32.94 23.06 0.70
N PRO A 63 -33.20 22.14 1.61
CA PRO A 63 -32.32 21.84 2.69
C PRO A 63 -30.96 21.49 2.10
N ARG A 64 -29.92 22.20 2.54
CA ARG A 64 -28.53 21.91 2.18
C ARG A 64 -28.27 20.46 2.61
N GLN A 65 -28.14 19.56 1.63
CA GLN A 65 -27.74 18.18 1.91
C GLN A 65 -26.45 18.24 2.76
N ALA A 66 -26.48 17.55 3.91
CA ALA A 66 -25.28 17.32 4.69
C ALA A 66 -24.24 16.66 3.77
N PRO A 67 -22.93 16.99 3.91
CA PRO A 67 -21.92 16.29 3.16
C PRO A 67 -22.12 14.78 3.35
N GLU A 68 -22.21 14.05 2.26
CA GLU A 68 -22.29 12.59 2.29
C GLU A 68 -21.05 12.09 3.05
N ALA A 69 -21.28 11.22 4.05
CA ALA A 69 -20.18 10.62 4.78
C ALA A 69 -19.27 9.90 3.78
N PRO A 70 -17.92 9.97 3.95
CA PRO A 70 -17.00 9.23 3.09
C PRO A 70 -17.46 7.78 3.02
N PRO A 71 -17.45 7.14 1.83
CA PRO A 71 -17.78 5.74 1.72
C PRO A 71 -16.88 4.94 2.70
N ALA A 72 -17.47 3.93 3.34
CA ALA A 72 -16.72 3.04 4.23
C ALA A 72 -15.51 2.46 3.46
N PRO A 73 -14.34 2.27 4.13
CA PRO A 73 -13.19 1.68 3.47
C PRO A 73 -13.59 0.37 2.82
N THR A 74 -13.19 0.19 1.58
CA THR A 74 -13.40 -1.06 0.84
C THR A 74 -12.45 -2.11 1.42
N ASP A 75 -12.89 -3.37 1.55
CA ASP A 75 -12.03 -4.48 1.97
C ASP A 75 -11.54 -5.27 0.76
N GLY A 76 -10.30 -5.72 0.81
CA GLY A 76 -9.72 -6.64 -0.14
C GLY A 76 -10.51 -7.96 -0.16
N ARG A 77 -10.80 -8.45 -1.37
CA ARG A 77 -11.56 -9.69 -1.56
C ARG A 77 -10.65 -10.81 -2.04
N SER A 78 -10.73 -11.95 -1.37
CA SER A 78 -10.01 -13.15 -1.83
C SER A 78 -10.52 -13.60 -3.20
N PHE A 79 -9.60 -13.96 -4.08
CA PHE A 79 -9.89 -14.43 -5.44
C PHE A 79 -8.91 -15.53 -5.88
N ASN A 80 -8.99 -15.95 -7.14
CA ASN A 80 -8.16 -17.04 -7.64
C ASN A 80 -6.75 -16.62 -8.10
N GLY A 81 -6.43 -15.32 -7.98
CA GLY A 81 -5.18 -14.75 -8.47
C GLY A 81 -5.18 -14.50 -9.98
N THR A 82 -4.14 -13.80 -10.42
CA THR A 82 -3.79 -13.63 -11.84
C THR A 82 -2.52 -14.43 -12.13
N PRO A 83 -2.26 -14.83 -13.38
CA PRO A 83 -1.06 -15.60 -13.70
C PRO A 83 0.24 -14.85 -13.36
N ALA A 84 0.31 -13.54 -13.63
CA ALA A 84 1.52 -12.74 -13.45
C ALA A 84 1.84 -12.38 -12.00
N VAL A 85 0.84 -12.35 -11.09
CA VAL A 85 1.06 -12.02 -9.67
C VAL A 85 1.19 -13.28 -8.84
N GLY A 86 2.17 -13.33 -7.93
CA GLY A 86 2.44 -14.52 -7.12
C GLY A 86 3.04 -14.19 -5.77
N ALA A 87 3.25 -15.23 -4.97
CA ALA A 87 3.85 -15.14 -3.65
C ALA A 87 5.37 -15.41 -3.69
N LEU A 88 6.13 -14.69 -2.87
CA LEU A 88 7.54 -14.98 -2.60
C LEU A 88 7.65 -15.92 -1.40
N PHE A 89 8.40 -16.97 -1.56
CA PHE A 89 8.67 -17.99 -0.55
C PHE A 89 10.14 -18.00 -0.16
N THR A 90 10.42 -18.30 1.09
CA THR A 90 11.77 -18.75 1.45
C THR A 90 12.05 -20.10 0.81
N PHE A 91 13.29 -20.30 0.33
CA PHE A 91 13.70 -21.54 -0.30
C PHE A 91 14.99 -22.06 0.34
N SER A 92 14.98 -23.31 0.79
CA SER A 92 16.13 -23.94 1.40
C SER A 92 16.07 -25.45 1.28
N GLY A 93 17.19 -26.11 1.00
CA GLY A 93 17.28 -27.57 0.90
C GLY A 93 16.35 -28.16 -0.19
N GLY A 94 16.05 -27.41 -1.24
CA GLY A 94 15.15 -27.85 -2.31
C GLY A 94 13.66 -27.76 -1.99
N GLN A 95 13.28 -27.07 -0.91
CA GLN A 95 11.90 -26.98 -0.44
C GLN A 95 11.47 -25.52 -0.25
N LEU A 96 10.19 -25.24 -0.53
CA LEU A 96 9.52 -24.00 -0.18
C LEU A 96 9.26 -23.97 1.33
N GLY A 97 9.59 -22.86 1.95
CA GLY A 97 9.19 -22.53 3.32
C GLY A 97 7.85 -21.80 3.35
N ARG A 98 7.75 -20.76 4.17
CA ARG A 98 6.57 -19.88 4.20
C ARG A 98 6.67 -18.82 3.09
N HIS A 99 5.53 -18.41 2.54
CA HIS A 99 5.50 -17.17 1.79
C HIS A 99 5.61 -15.97 2.75
N PHE A 100 6.20 -14.91 2.30
CA PHE A 100 6.51 -13.76 3.16
C PHE A 100 6.26 -12.41 2.48
N CYS A 101 6.11 -12.40 1.15
CA CYS A 101 5.84 -11.22 0.34
C CYS A 101 5.11 -11.61 -0.94
N THR A 102 4.70 -10.59 -1.67
CA THR A 102 4.06 -10.65 -2.98
C THR A 102 5.01 -10.11 -4.04
N ALA A 103 4.88 -10.56 -5.27
CA ALA A 103 5.63 -10.06 -6.42
C ALA A 103 4.81 -10.21 -7.70
N SER A 104 5.23 -9.57 -8.79
CA SER A 104 4.63 -9.74 -10.11
C SER A 104 5.65 -9.82 -11.23
N VAL A 105 5.34 -10.60 -12.28
CA VAL A 105 6.15 -10.66 -13.51
C VAL A 105 6.04 -9.34 -14.23
N VAL A 106 7.16 -8.79 -14.69
CA VAL A 106 7.22 -7.56 -15.48
C VAL A 106 7.60 -7.88 -16.91
N ASP A 107 6.88 -7.30 -17.85
CA ASP A 107 7.20 -7.38 -19.28
C ASP A 107 8.63 -6.90 -19.53
N SER A 108 9.44 -7.79 -20.10
CA SER A 108 10.86 -7.56 -20.31
C SER A 108 11.39 -8.36 -21.50
N PRO A 109 12.41 -7.85 -22.25
CA PRO A 109 12.98 -8.60 -23.37
C PRO A 109 13.52 -10.00 -23.01
N PRO A 110 14.19 -10.20 -21.84
CA PRO A 110 14.58 -11.53 -21.40
C PRO A 110 13.40 -12.42 -21.01
N GLY A 111 12.31 -11.83 -20.49
CA GLY A 111 11.10 -12.56 -20.10
C GLY A 111 11.18 -13.31 -18.78
N ASP A 112 12.13 -12.92 -17.92
CA ASP A 112 12.45 -13.60 -16.65
C ASP A 112 12.46 -12.63 -15.45
N LEU A 113 11.89 -11.43 -15.62
CA LEU A 113 11.95 -10.37 -14.63
C LEU A 113 10.70 -10.32 -13.73
N VAL A 114 10.92 -10.19 -12.43
CA VAL A 114 9.88 -10.06 -11.41
C VAL A 114 10.14 -8.81 -10.57
N ILE A 115 9.10 -8.05 -10.23
CA ILE A 115 9.17 -6.87 -9.37
C ILE A 115 8.54 -7.14 -8.00
N THR A 116 9.14 -6.57 -6.95
CA THR A 116 8.67 -6.62 -5.55
C THR A 116 9.21 -5.41 -4.78
N ALA A 117 8.89 -5.32 -3.48
CA ALA A 117 9.54 -4.34 -2.59
C ALA A 117 10.97 -4.77 -2.22
N ALA A 118 11.87 -3.80 -2.06
CA ALA A 118 13.25 -4.11 -1.71
C ALA A 118 13.40 -4.61 -0.27
N HIS A 119 12.54 -4.16 0.67
CA HIS A 119 12.55 -4.68 2.04
C HIS A 119 12.25 -6.18 2.08
N CYS A 120 11.44 -6.72 1.17
CA CYS A 120 11.11 -8.14 1.09
C CYS A 120 12.34 -9.03 0.88
N VAL A 121 13.32 -8.53 0.15
CA VAL A 121 14.49 -9.33 -0.28
C VAL A 121 15.79 -8.91 0.40
N SER A 122 15.72 -7.90 1.26
CA SER A 122 16.88 -7.41 2.01
C SER A 122 17.46 -8.46 2.94
N GLY A 123 18.76 -8.69 2.82
CA GLY A 123 19.48 -9.66 3.66
C GLY A 123 19.31 -11.13 3.25
N LEU A 124 18.55 -11.42 2.20
CA LEU A 124 18.42 -12.77 1.63
C LEU A 124 19.40 -12.95 0.44
N ALA A 125 20.01 -14.13 0.34
CA ALA A 125 20.74 -14.50 -0.87
C ALA A 125 19.74 -14.87 -1.98
N PRO A 126 20.04 -14.60 -3.28
CA PRO A 126 19.13 -14.91 -4.37
C PRO A 126 18.57 -16.33 -4.32
N GLY A 127 19.42 -17.36 -4.20
CA GLY A 127 19.00 -18.76 -4.12
C GLY A 127 18.16 -19.15 -2.89
N GLN A 128 17.89 -18.23 -1.97
CA GLN A 128 17.01 -18.42 -0.82
C GLN A 128 15.58 -17.93 -1.08
N ILE A 129 15.32 -17.39 -2.27
CA ILE A 129 14.04 -16.77 -2.66
C ILE A 129 13.48 -17.57 -3.83
N ALA A 130 12.24 -18.01 -3.69
CA ALA A 130 11.47 -18.60 -4.77
C ALA A 130 10.19 -17.79 -5.03
N PHE A 131 9.88 -17.55 -6.28
CA PHE A 131 8.64 -16.95 -6.73
C PHE A 131 7.69 -18.01 -7.25
N VAL A 132 6.42 -17.95 -6.84
CA VAL A 132 5.37 -18.86 -7.28
C VAL A 132 4.24 -18.06 -7.91
N PRO A 133 4.26 -17.85 -9.24
CA PRO A 133 3.25 -17.09 -9.95
C PRO A 133 1.88 -17.80 -9.90
N GLY A 134 0.81 -17.01 -9.73
CA GLY A 134 -0.56 -17.52 -9.64
C GLY A 134 -0.81 -18.47 -8.47
N TYR A 135 0.03 -18.43 -7.42
CA TYR A 135 -0.11 -19.28 -6.23
C TYR A 135 -1.52 -19.23 -5.66
N ARG A 136 -2.08 -20.39 -5.36
CA ARG A 136 -3.38 -20.49 -4.68
C ARG A 136 -3.58 -21.86 -4.05
N SER A 137 -4.11 -21.90 -2.85
CA SER A 137 -4.55 -23.13 -2.15
C SER A 137 -3.48 -24.25 -2.18
N GLY A 138 -2.21 -23.89 -1.94
CA GLY A 138 -1.09 -24.83 -1.96
C GLY A 138 -0.62 -25.27 -3.36
N VAL A 139 -1.18 -24.71 -4.44
CA VAL A 139 -0.87 -25.08 -5.83
C VAL A 139 0.03 -24.03 -6.48
N ALA A 140 1.06 -24.49 -7.18
CA ALA A 140 1.95 -23.71 -8.04
C ALA A 140 1.62 -23.95 -9.53
N PRO A 141 0.60 -23.27 -10.10
CA PRO A 141 0.08 -23.60 -11.43
C PRO A 141 1.08 -23.36 -12.55
N TYR A 142 2.01 -22.42 -12.37
CA TYR A 142 3.08 -22.10 -13.33
C TYR A 142 4.46 -22.53 -12.83
N GLY A 143 4.51 -23.41 -11.80
CA GLY A 143 5.73 -23.92 -11.23
C GLY A 143 6.38 -22.98 -10.19
N VAL A 144 7.57 -23.38 -9.75
CA VAL A 144 8.40 -22.66 -8.78
C VAL A 144 9.60 -22.09 -9.51
N TRP A 145 9.84 -20.81 -9.34
CA TRP A 145 10.90 -20.06 -10.00
C TRP A 145 11.92 -19.58 -8.97
N LEU A 146 13.17 -19.96 -9.13
CA LEU A 146 14.25 -19.59 -8.23
C LEU A 146 14.85 -18.26 -8.66
N THR A 147 15.16 -17.41 -7.70
CA THR A 147 15.85 -16.14 -7.96
C THR A 147 17.34 -16.42 -8.18
N SER A 148 17.89 -15.94 -9.29
CA SER A 148 19.34 -15.96 -9.60
C SER A 148 20.01 -14.65 -9.23
N GLU A 149 19.29 -13.53 -9.31
CA GLU A 149 19.83 -12.20 -9.02
C GLU A 149 18.77 -11.29 -8.36
N VAL A 150 19.21 -10.43 -7.46
CA VAL A 150 18.40 -9.41 -6.79
C VAL A 150 19.00 -8.04 -7.07
N LEU A 151 18.21 -7.16 -7.67
CA LEU A 151 18.61 -5.79 -7.98
C LEU A 151 17.75 -4.81 -7.21
N SER A 152 18.37 -3.92 -6.44
CA SER A 152 17.70 -2.82 -5.74
C SER A 152 18.52 -1.54 -5.84
N ASP A 153 17.87 -0.41 -5.64
CA ASP A 153 18.55 0.89 -5.73
C ASP A 153 19.63 1.08 -4.64
N ARG A 154 20.62 1.89 -4.97
CA ARG A 154 21.71 2.20 -4.01
C ARG A 154 21.17 2.93 -2.76
N ALA A 155 20.23 3.87 -2.93
CA ALA A 155 19.68 4.63 -1.80
C ALA A 155 18.99 3.69 -0.81
N TRP A 156 18.24 2.70 -1.30
CA TRP A 156 17.69 1.64 -0.44
C TRP A 156 18.81 0.88 0.28
N ARG A 157 19.81 0.35 -0.45
CA ARG A 157 20.88 -0.48 0.14
C ARG A 157 21.74 0.24 1.16
N THR A 158 21.90 1.57 1.06
CA THR A 158 22.80 2.34 1.94
C THR A 158 22.10 3.05 3.08
N SER A 159 20.83 3.40 2.93
CA SER A 159 20.11 4.22 3.90
C SER A 159 18.70 3.73 4.22
N GLY A 160 18.19 2.70 3.52
CA GLY A 160 16.80 2.29 3.68
C GLY A 160 15.81 3.38 3.24
N ASP A 161 16.16 4.14 2.19
CA ASP A 161 15.33 5.25 1.70
C ASP A 161 13.99 4.71 1.18
N PRO A 162 12.85 5.03 1.81
CA PRO A 162 11.55 4.47 1.45
C PRO A 162 11.11 4.83 0.02
N ASP A 163 11.51 5.96 -0.51
CA ASP A 163 11.25 6.34 -1.92
C ASP A 163 11.90 5.39 -2.94
N HIS A 164 12.79 4.50 -2.48
CA HIS A 164 13.55 3.54 -3.27
C HIS A 164 13.31 2.07 -2.87
N ASP A 165 12.22 1.78 -2.16
CA ASP A 165 11.84 0.43 -1.70
C ASP A 165 11.25 -0.41 -2.85
N VAL A 166 12.03 -0.62 -3.89
CA VAL A 166 11.71 -1.42 -5.08
C VAL A 166 12.88 -2.35 -5.41
N ALA A 167 12.60 -3.59 -5.75
CA ALA A 167 13.57 -4.54 -6.24
C ALA A 167 13.07 -5.28 -7.50
N PHE A 168 14.00 -5.63 -8.38
CA PHE A 168 13.79 -6.59 -9.46
C PHE A 168 14.53 -7.89 -9.14
N LEU A 169 13.91 -9.00 -9.49
CA LEU A 169 14.47 -10.35 -9.37
C LEU A 169 14.58 -10.93 -10.76
N VAL A 170 15.75 -11.48 -11.11
CA VAL A 170 15.90 -12.35 -12.26
C VAL A 170 15.58 -13.77 -11.79
N VAL A 171 14.61 -14.43 -12.45
CA VAL A 171 14.14 -15.76 -12.02
C VAL A 171 14.29 -16.80 -13.12
N HIS A 172 14.48 -18.04 -12.70
CA HIS A 172 14.59 -19.19 -13.60
C HIS A 172 13.92 -20.42 -13.01
N ARG A 173 13.58 -21.37 -13.86
CA ARG A 173 13.09 -22.70 -13.43
C ARG A 173 14.17 -23.73 -13.62
N THR A 174 14.51 -24.47 -12.57
CA THR A 174 15.55 -25.49 -12.61
C THR A 174 15.25 -26.55 -13.68
N GLY A 175 16.22 -26.80 -14.53
CA GLY A 175 16.13 -27.82 -15.59
C GLY A 175 15.22 -27.43 -16.76
N SER A 176 14.86 -26.17 -16.90
CA SER A 176 14.06 -25.64 -18.01
C SER A 176 14.71 -24.37 -18.58
N SER A 177 14.49 -24.14 -19.86
CA SER A 177 14.79 -22.88 -20.56
C SER A 177 13.53 -22.02 -20.74
N ASP A 178 12.43 -22.36 -20.08
CA ASP A 178 11.22 -21.56 -20.16
C ASP A 178 11.45 -20.17 -19.59
N ARG A 179 10.82 -19.19 -20.20
CA ARG A 179 10.74 -17.83 -19.65
C ARG A 179 9.40 -17.69 -18.93
N ILE A 180 9.43 -17.10 -17.74
CA ILE A 180 8.24 -16.99 -16.92
C ILE A 180 7.13 -16.22 -17.62
N GLN A 181 7.49 -15.13 -18.30
CA GLN A 181 6.57 -14.27 -19.02
C GLN A 181 5.81 -14.99 -20.15
N ASP A 182 6.42 -15.98 -20.79
CA ASP A 182 5.75 -16.76 -21.83
C ASP A 182 4.61 -17.63 -21.28
N LEU A 183 4.66 -17.94 -19.98
CA LEU A 183 3.67 -18.78 -19.30
C LEU A 183 2.59 -17.99 -18.57
N THR A 184 2.94 -16.80 -18.08
CA THR A 184 2.10 -16.03 -17.16
C THR A 184 1.61 -14.71 -17.74
N GLY A 185 2.17 -14.24 -18.87
CA GLY A 185 2.11 -12.83 -19.22
C GLY A 185 3.03 -12.02 -18.32
N GLY A 186 2.93 -10.71 -18.38
CA GLY A 186 3.71 -9.78 -17.57
C GLY A 186 3.06 -8.40 -17.53
N GLU A 187 3.23 -7.73 -16.40
CA GLU A 187 2.78 -6.37 -16.18
C GLU A 187 3.66 -5.37 -16.94
N GLN A 188 3.09 -4.41 -17.59
CA GLN A 188 3.86 -3.32 -18.17
C GLN A 188 4.43 -2.43 -17.07
N LEU A 189 5.71 -2.09 -17.13
CA LEU A 189 6.28 -1.13 -16.18
C LEU A 189 5.81 0.29 -16.50
N GLY A 190 5.05 0.91 -15.59
CA GLY A 190 4.55 2.27 -15.69
C GLY A 190 5.37 3.23 -14.85
N THR A 191 6.13 4.14 -15.49
CA THR A 191 6.86 5.19 -14.78
C THR A 191 6.28 6.56 -15.09
N GLY A 192 6.35 7.49 -14.11
CA GLY A 192 5.83 8.85 -14.27
C GLY A 192 4.30 8.95 -14.24
N TRP A 193 3.62 7.96 -13.72
CA TRP A 193 2.17 8.02 -13.48
C TRP A 193 1.83 9.02 -12.38
N SER A 194 0.58 9.51 -12.43
CA SER A 194 0.04 10.29 -11.32
C SER A 194 -0.08 9.43 -10.08
N ALA A 195 0.29 9.97 -8.92
CA ALA A 195 0.03 9.33 -7.63
C ALA A 195 -1.48 9.22 -7.31
N ARG A 196 -2.32 9.96 -8.03
CA ARG A 196 -3.78 9.81 -8.02
C ARG A 196 -4.18 9.02 -9.26
N ALA A 197 -4.46 7.73 -9.06
CA ALA A 197 -4.84 6.82 -10.11
C ALA A 197 -5.85 5.78 -9.58
N TRP A 198 -6.75 5.32 -10.42
CA TRP A 198 -7.58 4.15 -10.13
C TRP A 198 -6.73 2.90 -10.34
N VAL A 199 -6.55 2.12 -9.29
CA VAL A 199 -5.68 0.94 -9.29
C VAL A 199 -6.40 -0.29 -8.73
N ASP A 200 -5.96 -1.47 -9.18
CA ASP A 200 -6.21 -2.76 -8.54
C ASP A 200 -4.93 -3.17 -7.82
N VAL A 201 -5.00 -3.32 -6.50
CA VAL A 201 -3.85 -3.74 -5.70
C VAL A 201 -4.04 -5.19 -5.32
N ILE A 202 -3.03 -6.03 -5.62
CA ILE A 202 -3.06 -7.46 -5.36
C ILE A 202 -1.99 -7.82 -4.34
N GLY A 203 -2.35 -8.61 -3.33
CA GLY A 203 -1.40 -9.05 -2.31
C GLY A 203 -1.75 -10.43 -1.75
N TYR A 204 -0.74 -11.11 -1.19
CA TYR A 204 -0.86 -12.40 -0.51
C TYR A 204 -0.70 -12.20 0.99
N PRO A 205 -1.80 -12.04 1.76
CA PRO A 205 -1.70 -11.88 3.21
C PRO A 205 -1.07 -13.12 3.86
N ASP A 206 -0.18 -12.93 4.83
CA ASP A 206 0.45 -14.02 5.57
C ASP A 206 -0.61 -14.91 6.24
N GLY A 207 -0.34 -16.20 6.28
CA GLY A 207 -1.26 -17.19 6.84
C GLY A 207 -2.46 -17.53 5.93
N THR A 208 -2.54 -16.99 4.70
CA THR A 208 -3.55 -17.38 3.72
C THR A 208 -2.88 -17.97 2.46
N ASP A 209 -3.53 -18.93 1.85
CA ASP A 209 -3.06 -19.55 0.60
C ASP A 209 -3.72 -18.93 -0.65
N ARG A 210 -4.29 -17.74 -0.52
CA ARG A 210 -4.99 -17.06 -1.63
C ARG A 210 -4.72 -15.57 -1.58
N PRO A 211 -4.57 -14.94 -2.75
CA PRO A 211 -4.44 -13.51 -2.82
C PRO A 211 -5.76 -12.79 -2.53
N ILE A 212 -5.63 -11.54 -2.14
CA ILE A 212 -6.72 -10.56 -2.13
C ILE A 212 -6.48 -9.52 -3.21
N SER A 213 -7.56 -8.92 -3.70
CA SER A 213 -7.56 -7.78 -4.61
C SER A 213 -8.55 -6.74 -4.13
N CYS A 214 -8.20 -5.49 -4.34
CA CYS A 214 -9.06 -4.35 -4.06
C CYS A 214 -8.83 -3.26 -5.09
N GLN A 215 -9.92 -2.67 -5.56
CA GLN A 215 -9.89 -1.56 -6.50
C GLN A 215 -10.30 -0.27 -5.82
N ASN A 216 -9.45 0.74 -5.86
CA ASN A 216 -9.73 2.07 -5.32
C ASN A 216 -8.84 3.13 -6.00
N GLU A 217 -9.12 4.40 -5.74
CA GLU A 217 -8.26 5.50 -6.13
C GLU A 217 -7.10 5.64 -5.15
N SER A 218 -5.85 5.57 -5.65
CA SER A 218 -4.68 5.94 -4.87
C SER A 218 -4.60 7.46 -4.67
N LYS A 219 -3.90 7.88 -3.62
CA LYS A 219 -3.72 9.30 -3.25
C LYS A 219 -2.23 9.63 -3.15
N PRO A 220 -1.83 10.88 -3.43
CA PRO A 220 -0.45 11.29 -3.17
C PRO A 220 -0.15 11.27 -1.67
N LEU A 221 0.95 10.64 -1.28
CA LEU A 221 1.60 10.78 0.02
C LEU A 221 2.93 11.52 -0.18
N GLY A 222 2.93 12.82 0.11
CA GLY A 222 4.09 13.64 -0.21
C GLY A 222 4.40 13.71 -1.72
N PRO A 223 5.64 14.03 -2.09
CA PRO A 223 6.01 14.26 -3.50
C PRO A 223 6.36 12.99 -4.28
N ARG A 224 6.61 11.85 -3.61
CA ARG A 224 7.21 10.66 -4.22
C ARG A 224 6.55 9.35 -3.86
N GLU A 225 5.51 9.36 -3.05
CA GLU A 225 4.80 8.15 -2.63
C GLU A 225 3.30 8.24 -2.88
N MET A 226 2.66 7.09 -2.83
CA MET A 226 1.22 6.92 -2.96
C MET A 226 0.67 6.23 -1.71
N GLU A 227 -0.56 6.60 -1.34
CA GLU A 227 -1.37 5.96 -0.31
C GLU A 227 -2.57 5.27 -0.97
N PHE A 228 -2.95 4.12 -0.46
CA PHE A 228 -4.08 3.33 -0.93
C PHE A 228 -4.89 2.80 0.25
N ASP A 229 -6.17 3.20 0.31
CA ASP A 229 -7.08 2.81 1.39
C ASP A 229 -7.89 1.57 0.98
N CYS A 230 -7.56 0.44 1.57
CA CYS A 230 -8.35 -0.79 1.47
C CYS A 230 -7.97 -1.76 2.58
N GLY A 231 -8.97 -2.40 3.19
CA GLY A 231 -8.75 -3.34 4.29
C GLY A 231 -8.19 -4.69 3.84
N GLY A 232 -7.55 -5.40 4.78
CA GLY A 232 -7.07 -6.77 4.60
C GLY A 232 -5.62 -6.92 4.15
N TYR A 233 -4.91 -5.81 3.93
CA TYR A 233 -3.49 -5.82 3.53
C TYR A 233 -2.59 -5.92 4.77
N THR A 234 -2.40 -7.16 5.23
CA THR A 234 -1.51 -7.50 6.36
C THR A 234 -0.13 -7.91 5.85
N ASP A 235 0.76 -8.30 6.77
CA ASP A 235 2.06 -8.90 6.42
C ASP A 235 1.92 -9.92 5.30
N GLY A 236 2.93 -10.01 4.44
CA GLY A 236 2.91 -10.86 3.25
C GLY A 236 2.37 -10.18 1.99
N THR A 237 1.54 -9.14 2.10
CA THR A 237 1.08 -8.36 0.93
C THR A 237 2.16 -7.42 0.37
N SER A 238 3.21 -7.12 1.15
CA SER A 238 4.38 -6.35 0.74
C SER A 238 4.91 -6.79 -0.62
N GLY A 239 5.28 -5.85 -1.47
CA GLY A 239 5.71 -6.10 -2.84
C GLY A 239 4.57 -6.35 -3.83
N GLY A 240 3.32 -6.42 -3.36
CA GLY A 240 2.13 -6.54 -4.21
C GLY A 240 1.96 -5.35 -5.14
N PRO A 241 1.64 -5.57 -6.43
CA PRO A 241 1.58 -4.52 -7.43
C PRO A 241 0.36 -3.62 -7.26
N PHE A 242 0.56 -2.32 -7.53
CA PHE A 242 -0.49 -1.35 -7.83
C PHE A 242 -0.69 -1.35 -9.35
N LEU A 243 -1.76 -1.94 -9.83
CA LEU A 243 -2.03 -2.13 -11.26
C LEU A 243 -3.01 -1.10 -11.78
N GLY A 244 -2.54 -0.24 -12.68
CA GLY A 244 -3.40 0.61 -13.50
C GLY A 244 -3.78 -0.06 -14.81
N ARG A 245 -4.91 0.33 -15.42
CA ARG A 245 -5.36 -0.15 -16.75
C ARG A 245 -5.41 -1.68 -16.89
N VAL A 246 -5.92 -2.36 -15.88
CA VAL A 246 -6.03 -3.82 -15.89
C VAL A 246 -6.91 -4.29 -17.03
N ASN A 247 -6.42 -5.24 -17.81
CA ASN A 247 -7.16 -5.93 -18.85
C ASN A 247 -8.06 -6.99 -18.20
N ALA A 248 -9.37 -6.83 -18.33
CA ALA A 248 -10.35 -7.72 -17.69
C ALA A 248 -10.27 -9.19 -18.17
N SER A 249 -9.68 -9.46 -19.32
CA SER A 249 -9.59 -10.83 -19.89
C SER A 249 -8.34 -11.60 -19.44
N THR A 250 -7.20 -10.90 -19.24
CA THR A 250 -5.92 -11.52 -18.83
C THR A 250 -5.61 -11.27 -17.37
N GLY A 251 -6.09 -10.17 -16.80
CA GLY A 251 -5.72 -9.69 -15.48
C GLY A 251 -4.42 -8.90 -15.46
N ASP A 252 -3.70 -8.81 -16.57
CA ASP A 252 -2.46 -8.02 -16.68
C ASP A 252 -2.79 -6.54 -16.76
N GLY A 253 -1.89 -5.70 -16.24
CA GLY A 253 -2.04 -4.25 -16.22
C GLY A 253 -0.71 -3.52 -16.38
N THR A 254 -0.72 -2.28 -15.91
CA THR A 254 0.50 -1.47 -15.80
C THR A 254 0.86 -1.33 -14.34
N VAL A 255 1.98 -1.92 -13.91
CA VAL A 255 2.48 -1.78 -12.54
C VAL A 255 3.08 -0.39 -12.36
N ILE A 256 2.46 0.42 -11.49
CA ILE A 256 2.83 1.81 -11.22
C ILE A 256 3.38 2.03 -9.82
N GLY A 257 3.36 0.99 -9.00
CA GLY A 257 3.84 0.94 -7.63
C GLY A 257 3.84 -0.48 -7.10
N VAL A 258 4.43 -0.67 -5.93
CA VAL A 258 4.37 -1.92 -5.14
C VAL A 258 4.12 -1.58 -3.68
N ILE A 259 3.42 -2.44 -2.93
CA ILE A 259 3.25 -2.25 -1.49
C ILE A 259 4.64 -2.22 -0.83
N GLY A 260 5.04 -1.05 -0.36
CA GLY A 260 6.37 -0.76 0.18
C GLY A 260 6.51 0.72 0.45
N GLY A 261 7.74 1.21 0.65
CA GLY A 261 8.03 2.61 0.89
C GLY A 261 7.79 3.02 2.34
N TYR A 262 7.04 4.08 2.57
CA TYR A 262 6.72 4.57 3.91
C TYR A 262 6.16 3.45 4.78
N GLU A 263 6.69 3.31 6.00
CA GLU A 263 6.32 2.23 6.94
C GLU A 263 6.38 0.83 6.31
N GLN A 264 7.29 0.61 5.34
CA GLN A 264 7.43 -0.65 4.59
C GLN A 264 6.11 -1.14 3.94
N GLY A 265 5.24 -0.20 3.56
CA GLY A 265 3.96 -0.48 2.92
C GLY A 265 2.74 -0.28 3.81
N GLY A 266 2.92 0.04 5.10
CA GLY A 266 1.87 0.41 6.04
C GLY A 266 1.86 -0.41 7.33
N ASP A 267 1.61 0.25 8.46
CA ASP A 267 1.55 -0.37 9.79
C ASP A 267 0.16 -0.91 10.15
N ILE A 268 -0.88 -0.57 9.36
CA ILE A 268 -2.26 -1.00 9.59
C ILE A 268 -2.86 -1.64 8.34
N ALA A 269 -3.62 -2.71 8.53
CA ALA A 269 -4.17 -3.51 7.42
C ALA A 269 -5.14 -2.77 6.48
N SER A 270 -5.55 -1.54 6.80
CA SER A 270 -6.50 -0.75 6.01
C SER A 270 -5.85 0.34 5.14
N VAL A 271 -4.56 0.54 5.26
CA VAL A 271 -3.81 1.53 4.48
C VAL A 271 -2.52 0.90 3.97
N SER A 272 -2.27 1.03 2.69
CA SER A 272 -1.03 0.60 2.06
C SER A 272 -0.33 1.78 1.40
N TYR A 273 1.00 1.75 1.37
CA TYR A 273 1.83 2.76 0.72
C TYR A 273 2.64 2.15 -0.42
N SER A 274 3.10 3.02 -1.32
CA SER A 274 3.98 2.63 -2.42
C SER A 274 4.92 3.76 -2.80
N PRO A 275 6.21 3.49 -3.05
CA PRO A 275 7.06 4.47 -3.71
C PRO A 275 6.53 4.74 -5.12
N GLY A 276 6.60 6.00 -5.53
CA GLY A 276 6.21 6.40 -6.87
C GLY A 276 7.26 5.96 -7.91
N PHE A 277 6.83 5.30 -8.96
CA PHE A 277 7.73 4.82 -10.01
C PHE A 277 8.18 5.97 -10.92
N GLY A 278 9.41 6.43 -10.70
CA GLY A 278 10.07 7.49 -11.43
C GLY A 278 11.32 7.03 -12.17
N ARG A 279 12.23 7.98 -12.40
CA ARG A 279 13.49 7.71 -13.12
C ARG A 279 14.38 6.67 -12.44
N ALA A 280 14.36 6.58 -11.12
CA ALA A 280 15.16 5.60 -10.38
C ALA A 280 14.71 4.17 -10.70
N VAL A 281 13.40 3.91 -10.65
CA VAL A 281 12.83 2.60 -11.02
C VAL A 281 13.08 2.28 -12.49
N GLN A 282 12.92 3.27 -13.40
CA GLN A 282 13.22 3.08 -14.80
C GLN A 282 14.71 2.72 -15.04
N ALA A 283 15.63 3.40 -14.35
CA ALA A 283 17.05 3.09 -14.44
C ALA A 283 17.39 1.70 -13.89
N LEU A 284 16.77 1.33 -12.76
CA LEU A 284 16.94 0.00 -12.17
C LEU A 284 16.42 -1.10 -13.12
N TYR A 285 15.26 -0.88 -13.73
CA TYR A 285 14.73 -1.79 -14.76
C TYR A 285 15.70 -1.95 -15.94
N GLN A 286 16.28 -0.84 -16.46
CA GLN A 286 17.26 -0.92 -17.56
C GLN A 286 18.51 -1.73 -17.20
N ILE A 287 18.92 -1.69 -15.94
CA ILE A 287 20.01 -2.57 -15.45
C ILE A 287 19.51 -4.02 -15.40
N ALA A 288 18.33 -4.26 -14.85
CA ALA A 288 17.79 -5.59 -14.64
C ALA A 288 17.64 -6.39 -15.95
N ILE A 289 17.13 -5.76 -17.01
CA ILE A 289 16.96 -6.42 -18.31
C ILE A 289 18.28 -6.80 -19.02
N THR A 290 19.43 -6.36 -18.51
CA THR A 290 20.76 -6.73 -19.04
C THR A 290 21.40 -7.88 -18.27
N GLN A 291 20.78 -8.35 -17.18
CA GLN A 291 21.30 -9.44 -16.34
C GLN A 291 20.62 -10.79 -16.63
N GLY A 292 19.45 -10.76 -17.31
CA GLY A 292 18.67 -11.92 -17.74
C GLY A 292 19.11 -12.57 -19.05
#